data_4bf9322692cc21a338aff1cc3ee12ffc
#
_entry.id   4bf9322692cc21a338aff1cc3ee12ffc
#
_cell.length_a   1.000
_cell.length_b   1.000
_cell.length_c   1.000
_cell.angle_alpha   90.00
_cell.angle_beta   90.00
_cell.angle_gamma   90.00
#
_symmetry.space_group_name_H-M   'P 1'
#
loop_
_entity.id
_entity.type
_entity.pdbx_description
1 polymer ?
#
loop_
_entity_poly.entity_id
_entity_poly.type
_entity_poly.pdbx_seq_one_letter_code
_entity_poly.pdbx_strand_id
1 'polypeptide(L)'
;MKIEHLALNVPDALNMARWYVEHLGLKVKRRTVEAPFVHFLADDSGTVMLELYQNPDAPALDFPAIQPPALHLALLSRDLPADVRRLVQAGA
;
A
#
# COMPACT_ATOMS: atom_id res chain seq x y z
N MET A 1 -0.95 23.81 0.04
CA MET A 1 -0.66 22.55 -0.64
C MET A 1 -1.32 21.40 0.10
N LYS A 2 -1.65 20.31 -0.58
CA LYS A 2 -2.22 19.08 0.01
C LYS A 2 -1.38 17.90 -0.45
N ILE A 3 -1.25 16.88 0.40
CA ILE A 3 -0.70 15.59 -0.03
C ILE A 3 -1.76 14.92 -0.89
N GLU A 4 -1.40 14.54 -2.11
CA GLU A 4 -2.29 13.80 -3.00
C GLU A 4 -2.01 12.30 -2.86
N HIS A 5 -0.74 11.87 -2.96
CA HIS A 5 -0.35 10.48 -2.77
C HIS A 5 1.08 10.34 -2.25
N LEU A 6 1.37 9.16 -1.71
CA LEU A 6 2.70 8.62 -1.49
C LEU A 6 2.89 7.45 -2.47
N ALA A 7 3.99 7.44 -3.22
CA ALA A 7 4.26 6.41 -4.21
C ALA A 7 5.32 5.41 -3.72
N LEU A 8 5.09 4.12 -3.97
CA LEU A 8 6.00 3.03 -3.66
C LEU A 8 6.24 2.17 -4.92
N ASN A 9 7.50 2.02 -5.31
CA ASN A 9 7.89 1.04 -6.31
C ASN A 9 8.04 -0.34 -5.67
N VAL A 10 7.23 -1.30 -6.08
CA VAL A 10 7.11 -2.61 -5.44
C VAL A 10 7.32 -3.74 -6.45
N PRO A 11 7.78 -4.93 -6.01
CA PRO A 11 8.03 -6.04 -6.92
C PRO A 11 6.77 -6.58 -7.61
N ASP A 12 5.60 -6.49 -6.98
CA ASP A 12 4.32 -6.97 -7.50
C ASP A 12 3.18 -6.03 -7.07
N ALA A 13 2.98 -5.00 -7.89
CA ALA A 13 1.98 -3.96 -7.60
C ALA A 13 0.55 -4.50 -7.60
N LEU A 14 0.24 -5.48 -8.45
CA LEU A 14 -1.11 -6.04 -8.56
C LEU A 14 -1.49 -6.85 -7.32
N ASN A 15 -0.63 -7.76 -6.88
CA ASN A 15 -0.89 -8.58 -5.70
C ASN A 15 -0.88 -7.73 -4.43
N MET A 16 0.03 -6.78 -4.30
CA MET A 16 0.06 -5.86 -3.16
C MET A 16 -1.20 -4.99 -3.11
N ALA A 17 -1.64 -4.43 -4.24
CA ALA A 17 -2.88 -3.65 -4.30
C ALA A 17 -4.10 -4.50 -3.91
N ARG A 18 -4.18 -5.74 -4.39
CA ARG A 18 -5.25 -6.68 -4.03
C ARG A 18 -5.27 -6.94 -2.53
N TRP A 19 -4.11 -7.21 -1.93
CA TRP A 19 -3.98 -7.46 -0.50
C TRP A 19 -4.46 -6.24 0.33
N TYR A 20 -4.07 -5.03 -0.08
CA TYR A 20 -4.48 -3.80 0.60
C TYR A 20 -6.00 -3.54 0.49
N VAL A 21 -6.58 -3.82 -0.67
CA VAL A 21 -8.05 -3.74 -0.85
C VAL A 21 -8.76 -4.76 0.03
N GLU A 22 -8.29 -6.01 0.04
CA GLU A 22 -8.95 -7.12 0.76
C GLU A 22 -8.79 -6.97 2.27
N HIS A 23 -7.61 -6.63 2.76
CA HIS A 23 -7.29 -6.72 4.19
C HIS A 23 -7.26 -5.36 4.92
N LEU A 24 -7.05 -4.27 4.21
CA LEU A 24 -7.07 -2.91 4.79
C LEU A 24 -8.32 -2.11 4.39
N GLY A 25 -9.15 -2.63 3.48
CA GLY A 25 -10.36 -1.96 3.02
C GLY A 25 -10.10 -0.74 2.12
N LEU A 26 -8.89 -0.61 1.57
CA LEU A 26 -8.57 0.48 0.66
C LEU A 26 -9.36 0.34 -0.65
N LYS A 27 -9.64 1.47 -1.30
CA LYS A 27 -10.44 1.54 -2.53
C LYS A 27 -9.58 1.98 -3.70
N VAL A 28 -9.63 1.24 -4.81
CA VAL A 28 -8.97 1.62 -6.06
C VAL A 28 -9.65 2.85 -6.63
N LYS A 29 -8.96 3.97 -6.73
CA LYS A 29 -9.43 5.21 -7.35
C LYS A 29 -9.12 5.26 -8.84
N ARG A 30 -7.93 4.80 -9.22
CA ARG A 30 -7.51 4.63 -10.61
C ARG A 30 -6.41 3.58 -10.71
N ARG A 31 -6.27 2.99 -11.88
CA ARG A 31 -5.23 1.99 -12.16
C ARG A 31 -4.89 1.96 -13.65
N THR A 32 -3.70 1.43 -13.97
CA THR A 32 -3.37 0.96 -15.32
C THR A 32 -3.37 -0.56 -15.36
N VAL A 33 -3.76 -1.15 -16.47
CA VAL A 33 -3.74 -2.61 -16.68
C VAL A 33 -2.47 -3.09 -17.35
N GLU A 34 -1.65 -2.16 -17.83
CA GLU A 34 -0.35 -2.39 -18.45
C GLU A 34 0.76 -1.91 -17.53
N ALA A 35 1.98 -2.40 -17.76
CA ALA A 35 3.16 -1.92 -17.02
C ALA A 35 3.24 -0.38 -17.04
N PRO A 36 3.58 0.23 -15.93
CA PRO A 36 4.06 -0.33 -14.67
C PRO A 36 2.97 -0.75 -13.66
N PHE A 37 1.77 -1.11 -14.10
CA PHE A 37 0.66 -1.61 -13.25
C PHE A 37 0.31 -0.69 -12.09
N VAL A 38 0.18 0.60 -12.36
CA VAL A 38 -0.08 1.62 -11.35
C VAL A 38 -1.44 1.42 -10.69
N HIS A 39 -1.47 1.48 -9.35
CA HIS A 39 -2.69 1.44 -8.56
C HIS A 39 -2.69 2.59 -7.55
N PHE A 40 -3.69 3.47 -7.66
CA PHE A 40 -3.95 4.50 -6.65
C PHE A 40 -5.03 4.01 -5.71
N LEU A 41 -4.65 3.78 -4.46
CA LEU A 41 -5.52 3.26 -3.40
C LEU A 41 -5.80 4.36 -2.40
N ALA A 42 -7.08 4.60 -2.10
CA ALA A 42 -7.49 5.56 -1.09
C ALA A 42 -8.09 4.84 0.12
N ASP A 43 -7.93 5.42 1.29
CA ASP A 43 -8.64 5.05 2.51
C ASP A 43 -10.10 5.58 2.49
N ASP A 44 -10.82 5.40 3.59
CA ASP A 44 -12.20 5.86 3.72
C ASP A 44 -12.36 7.39 3.65
N SER A 45 -11.32 8.18 3.95
CA SER A 45 -11.35 9.62 3.80
C SER A 45 -11.38 10.05 2.33
N GLY A 46 -10.80 9.24 1.44
CA GLY A 46 -10.66 9.53 0.02
C GLY A 46 -9.72 10.70 -0.31
N THR A 47 -8.98 11.22 0.67
CA THR A 47 -8.19 12.45 0.53
C THR A 47 -6.70 12.21 0.36
N VAL A 48 -6.18 11.09 0.88
CA VAL A 48 -4.78 10.68 0.71
C VAL A 48 -4.75 9.32 0.03
N MET A 49 -3.89 9.20 -0.97
CA MET A 49 -3.75 7.96 -1.72
C MET A 49 -2.36 7.35 -1.53
N LEU A 50 -2.32 6.03 -1.59
CA LEU A 50 -1.13 5.24 -1.76
C LEU A 50 -1.04 4.82 -3.22
N GLU A 51 0.04 5.22 -3.90
CA GLU A 51 0.33 4.74 -5.25
C GLU A 51 1.27 3.55 -5.16
N LEU A 52 0.84 2.42 -5.71
CA LEU A 52 1.68 1.23 -5.91
C LEU A 52 1.95 1.07 -7.39
N TYR A 53 3.21 0.87 -7.77
CA TYR A 53 3.60 0.62 -9.14
C TYR A 53 4.79 -0.33 -9.23
N GLN A 54 4.98 -0.92 -10.40
CA GLN A 54 6.05 -1.88 -10.68
C GLN A 54 6.86 -1.38 -11.87
N ASN A 55 7.87 -0.54 -11.60
CA ASN A 55 8.78 -0.03 -12.60
C ASN A 55 10.12 -0.78 -12.53
N PRO A 56 10.47 -1.60 -13.53
CA PRO A 56 11.72 -2.36 -13.53
C PRO A 56 12.96 -1.47 -13.70
N ASP A 57 12.79 -0.26 -14.24
CA ASP A 57 13.89 0.67 -14.47
C ASP A 57 14.24 1.51 -13.23
N ALA A 58 13.48 1.39 -12.16
CA ALA A 58 13.72 2.06 -10.89
C ALA A 58 13.98 1.04 -9.76
N PRO A 59 14.84 1.37 -8.78
CA PRO A 59 15.03 0.51 -7.62
C PRO A 59 13.71 0.24 -6.90
N ALA A 60 13.38 -1.04 -6.69
CA ALA A 60 12.33 -1.42 -5.76
C ALA A 60 12.85 -1.31 -4.33
N LEU A 61 11.97 -0.94 -3.40
CA LEU A 61 12.32 -0.91 -1.99
C LEU A 61 12.41 -2.36 -1.47
N ASP A 62 13.51 -2.65 -0.77
CA ASP A 62 13.64 -3.88 0.02
C ASP A 62 13.00 -3.64 1.40
N PHE A 63 11.69 -3.80 1.48
CA PHE A 63 10.93 -3.54 2.70
C PHE A 63 11.43 -4.31 3.93
N PRO A 64 11.83 -5.60 3.84
CA PRO A 64 12.42 -6.31 4.97
C PRO A 64 13.70 -5.70 5.51
N ALA A 65 14.48 -5.01 4.68
CA ALA A 65 15.71 -4.35 5.08
C ALA A 65 15.50 -2.93 5.65
N ILE A 66 14.32 -2.33 5.42
CA ILE A 66 14.03 -0.98 5.89
C ILE A 66 13.64 -1.02 7.37
N GLN A 67 14.40 -0.27 8.19
CA GLN A 67 14.03 -0.12 9.59
C GLN A 67 12.76 0.74 9.73
N PRO A 68 11.80 0.36 10.61
CA PRO A 68 10.55 1.10 10.78
C PRO A 68 10.69 2.61 11.04
N PRO A 69 11.73 3.11 11.76
CA PRO A 69 11.92 4.55 11.91
C PRO A 69 12.28 5.29 10.62
N ALA A 70 12.78 4.58 9.59
CA ALA A 70 13.15 5.20 8.30
C ALA A 70 11.95 5.32 7.36
N LEU A 71 11.10 4.30 7.32
CA LEU A 71 9.87 4.28 6.53
C LEU A 71 8.86 3.35 7.18
N HIS A 72 7.65 3.84 7.40
CA HIS A 72 6.53 3.01 7.81
C HIS A 72 5.21 3.59 7.33
N LEU A 73 4.22 2.73 7.13
CA LEU A 73 2.83 3.11 6.91
C LEU A 73 2.06 2.87 8.21
N ALA A 74 1.52 3.94 8.79
CA ALA A 74 0.71 3.86 9.99
C ALA A 74 -0.78 3.91 9.64
N LEU A 75 -1.55 3.00 10.23
CA LEU A 75 -2.99 2.92 10.06
C LEU A 75 -3.67 3.11 11.42
N LEU A 76 -4.76 3.85 11.45
CA LEU A 76 -5.58 4.00 12.64
C LEU A 76 -6.46 2.76 12.83
N SER A 77 -6.31 2.07 13.95
CA SER A 77 -7.15 0.94 14.33
C SER A 77 -8.08 1.30 15.48
N ARG A 78 -9.28 0.73 15.48
CA ARG A 78 -10.24 0.81 16.62
C ARG A 78 -10.09 -0.37 17.59
N ASP A 79 -9.49 -1.47 17.15
CA ASP A 79 -9.17 -2.66 17.94
C ASP A 79 -7.83 -3.22 17.48
N LEU A 80 -6.76 -2.63 17.98
CA LEU A 80 -5.39 -2.99 17.60
C LEU A 80 -5.08 -4.48 17.79
N PRO A 81 -5.42 -5.15 18.92
CA PRO A 81 -5.15 -6.58 19.07
C PRO A 81 -5.87 -7.46 18.04
N ALA A 82 -7.11 -7.14 17.70
CA ALA A 82 -7.87 -7.88 16.68
C ALA A 82 -7.29 -7.66 15.29
N ASP A 83 -6.97 -6.42 14.93
CA ASP A 83 -6.40 -6.10 13.64
C ASP A 83 -5.02 -6.71 13.44
N VAL A 84 -4.14 -6.68 14.44
CA VAL A 84 -2.84 -7.35 14.38
C VAL A 84 -2.99 -8.85 14.11
N ARG A 85 -3.87 -9.55 14.86
CA ARG A 85 -4.10 -10.99 14.63
C ARG A 85 -4.59 -11.25 13.20
N ARG A 86 -5.55 -10.47 12.72
CA ARG A 86 -6.14 -10.62 11.40
C ARG A 86 -5.10 -10.39 10.29
N LEU A 87 -4.29 -9.34 10.40
CA LEU A 87 -3.29 -9.00 9.38
C LEU A 87 -2.14 -10.02 9.36
N VAL A 88 -1.68 -10.50 10.52
CA VAL A 88 -0.68 -11.59 10.60
C VAL A 88 -1.21 -12.85 9.93
N GLN A 89 -2.47 -13.23 10.16
CA GLN A 89 -3.11 -14.38 9.48
C GLN A 89 -3.24 -14.17 7.96
N ALA A 90 -3.35 -12.92 7.52
CA ALA A 90 -3.36 -12.54 6.11
C ALA A 90 -1.96 -12.41 5.47
N GLY A 91 -0.90 -12.69 6.22
CA GLY A 91 0.47 -12.71 5.72
C GLY A 91 1.25 -11.39 5.86
N ALA A 92 0.80 -10.50 6.75
CA ALA A 92 1.56 -9.27 7.06
C ALA A 92 2.77 -9.58 7.97
#